data_c526759b21d13a91ce7e05518b52dcad
#
_entry.id   c526759b21d13a91ce7e05518b52dcad
#
_cell.length_a   1.000
_cell.length_b   1.000
_cell.length_c   1.000
_cell.angle_alpha   90.00
_cell.angle_beta   90.00
_cell.angle_gamma   90.00
#
_symmetry.space_group_name_H-M   'P 1'
#
loop_
_entity.id
_entity.type
_entity.pdbx_description
1 polymer ?
#
loop_
_entity_poly.entity_id
_entity_poly.type
_entity_poly.pdbx_seq_one_letter_code
_entity_poly.pdbx_strand_id
1 'polypeptide(L)'
;LQDGVLKLNFNKNILNIKENDSRKMMECLIYSLTELEGIKGLILYIEDDLLRVFPNTNEKIPDVLTRDIGVNKLYNLNSFKNVSKTTIYYISQKEDVTYYIPVTILENSEKDKIEIVIEHLKTNPYAKTNLISYLKASTELSHYEILEQTVYLSFSPLLYEGISKEDMLETVKFSIALSLK
;
A
#
# COMPACT_ATOMS: atom_id res chain seq x y z
N LEU A 1 -15.04 19.08 -0.89
CA LEU A 1 -13.81 18.71 -0.18
C LEU A 1 -13.69 19.57 1.08
N GLN A 2 -13.58 18.97 2.24
CA GLN A 2 -13.41 19.65 3.51
C GLN A 2 -12.33 18.91 4.32
N ASP A 3 -11.30 19.62 4.77
CA ASP A 3 -10.18 19.07 5.57
C ASP A 3 -9.50 17.84 4.95
N GLY A 4 -9.46 17.77 3.62
CA GLY A 4 -8.94 16.64 2.87
C GLY A 4 -9.91 15.45 2.74
N VAL A 5 -11.15 15.58 3.21
CA VAL A 5 -12.15 14.52 3.09
C VAL A 5 -13.08 14.82 1.91
N LEU A 6 -13.13 13.89 0.96
CA LEU A 6 -14.00 13.94 -0.19
C LEU A 6 -15.31 13.20 0.10
N LYS A 7 -16.45 13.87 -0.08
CA LYS A 7 -17.77 13.26 -0.01
C LYS A 7 -18.21 12.80 -1.39
N LEU A 8 -18.57 11.53 -1.52
CA LEU A 8 -19.06 10.92 -2.74
C LEU A 8 -20.50 10.44 -2.52
N ASN A 9 -21.39 10.81 -3.41
CA ASN A 9 -22.77 10.35 -3.38
C ASN A 9 -23.06 9.54 -4.65
N PHE A 10 -23.40 8.28 -4.48
CA PHE A 10 -23.69 7.34 -5.55
C PHE A 10 -25.20 7.09 -5.64
N ASN A 11 -25.66 6.69 -6.80
CA ASN A 11 -26.99 6.10 -6.93
C ASN A 11 -26.98 4.63 -6.47
N LYS A 12 -28.17 4.03 -6.34
CA LYS A 12 -28.34 2.64 -5.87
C LYS A 12 -27.66 1.58 -6.73
N ASN A 13 -27.24 1.91 -7.96
CA ASN A 13 -26.59 0.93 -8.83
C ASN A 13 -25.26 0.40 -8.26
N ILE A 14 -24.61 1.16 -7.36
CA ILE A 14 -23.40 0.68 -6.67
C ILE A 14 -23.68 -0.56 -5.81
N LEU A 15 -24.91 -0.77 -5.38
CA LEU A 15 -25.33 -1.95 -4.61
C LEU A 15 -25.49 -3.21 -5.47
N ASN A 16 -25.40 -3.12 -6.80
CA ASN A 16 -25.44 -4.29 -7.68
C ASN A 16 -24.10 -5.06 -7.73
N ILE A 17 -23.09 -4.60 -7.00
CA ILE A 17 -21.81 -5.30 -6.88
C ILE A 17 -21.98 -6.62 -6.13
N LYS A 18 -21.20 -7.63 -6.53
CA LYS A 18 -21.16 -8.89 -5.80
C LYS A 18 -20.46 -8.71 -4.44
N GLU A 19 -20.89 -9.45 -3.43
CA GLU A 19 -20.32 -9.42 -2.08
C GLU A 19 -18.79 -9.54 -2.09
N ASN A 20 -18.26 -10.53 -2.83
CA ASN A 20 -16.82 -10.79 -2.92
C ASN A 20 -15.99 -9.65 -3.57
N ASP A 21 -16.64 -8.76 -4.33
CA ASP A 21 -15.98 -7.66 -5.02
C ASP A 21 -16.19 -6.32 -4.30
N SER A 22 -17.12 -6.28 -3.34
CA SER A 22 -17.50 -5.07 -2.60
C SER A 22 -16.29 -4.42 -1.91
N ARG A 23 -15.53 -5.20 -1.16
CA ARG A 23 -14.32 -4.71 -0.49
C ARG A 23 -13.28 -4.22 -1.50
N LYS A 24 -13.00 -4.98 -2.56
CA LYS A 24 -12.04 -4.60 -3.61
C LYS A 24 -12.41 -3.28 -4.28
N MET A 25 -13.70 -3.09 -4.56
CA MET A 25 -14.20 -1.83 -5.13
C MET A 25 -13.87 -0.65 -4.20
N MET A 26 -14.11 -0.79 -2.89
CA MET A 26 -13.81 0.27 -1.92
C MET A 26 -12.31 0.50 -1.76
N GLU A 27 -11.51 -0.56 -1.74
CA GLU A 27 -10.05 -0.46 -1.74
C GLU A 27 -9.54 0.28 -3.00
N CYS A 28 -10.09 -0.03 -4.18
CA CYS A 28 -9.75 0.70 -5.40
C CYS A 28 -10.16 2.17 -5.34
N LEU A 29 -11.36 2.49 -4.87
CA LEU A 29 -11.82 3.87 -4.74
C LEU A 29 -10.90 4.68 -3.83
N ILE A 30 -10.61 4.16 -2.63
CA ILE A 30 -9.79 4.90 -1.67
C ILE A 30 -8.37 5.10 -2.17
N TYR A 31 -7.73 4.06 -2.70
CA TYR A 31 -6.35 4.17 -3.19
C TYR A 31 -6.22 5.05 -4.44
N SER A 32 -7.22 5.04 -5.33
CA SER A 32 -7.22 5.91 -6.52
C SER A 32 -7.48 7.38 -6.17
N LEU A 33 -8.47 7.66 -5.33
CA LEU A 33 -8.86 9.04 -5.05
C LEU A 33 -7.92 9.74 -4.06
N THR A 34 -7.34 9.01 -3.11
CA THR A 34 -6.34 9.59 -2.20
C THR A 34 -4.94 9.72 -2.82
N GLU A 35 -4.76 9.34 -4.09
CA GLU A 35 -3.56 9.69 -4.85
C GLU A 35 -3.63 11.13 -5.37
N LEU A 36 -4.83 11.69 -5.49
CA LEU A 36 -5.02 13.09 -5.86
C LEU A 36 -4.59 14.00 -4.72
N GLU A 37 -3.87 15.07 -5.06
CA GLU A 37 -3.38 16.05 -4.09
C GLU A 37 -4.52 16.64 -3.25
N GLY A 38 -4.31 16.70 -1.94
CA GLY A 38 -5.27 17.26 -0.98
C GLY A 38 -6.37 16.30 -0.54
N ILE A 39 -6.50 15.08 -1.11
CA ILE A 39 -7.47 14.09 -0.67
C ILE A 39 -6.81 13.08 0.27
N LYS A 40 -7.30 13.03 1.52
CA LYS A 40 -6.80 12.13 2.57
C LYS A 40 -7.77 11.00 2.93
N GLY A 41 -9.05 11.19 2.63
CA GLY A 41 -10.08 10.22 2.97
C GLY A 41 -11.39 10.46 2.23
N LEU A 42 -12.30 9.50 2.33
CA LEU A 42 -13.59 9.50 1.68
C LEU A 42 -14.72 9.29 2.69
N ILE A 43 -15.84 9.97 2.47
CA ILE A 43 -17.14 9.64 3.07
C ILE A 43 -18.08 9.30 1.93
N LEU A 44 -18.76 8.16 2.03
CA LEU A 44 -19.58 7.62 0.97
C LEU A 44 -21.06 7.69 1.33
N TYR A 45 -21.88 8.14 0.38
CA TYR A 45 -23.34 8.19 0.47
C TYR A 45 -23.95 7.41 -0.70
N ILE A 46 -25.14 6.89 -0.49
CA ILE A 46 -25.99 6.31 -1.52
C ILE A 46 -27.35 6.98 -1.42
N GLU A 47 -27.78 7.69 -2.47
CA GLU A 47 -29.05 8.45 -2.49
C GLU A 47 -29.17 9.35 -1.25
N ASP A 48 -28.09 10.05 -0.90
CA ASP A 48 -27.93 10.94 0.25
C ASP A 48 -27.88 10.25 1.63
N ASP A 49 -28.02 8.92 1.69
CA ASP A 49 -27.87 8.14 2.93
C ASP A 49 -26.40 7.73 3.13
N LEU A 50 -25.88 7.96 4.33
CA LEU A 50 -24.50 7.62 4.69
C LEU A 50 -24.28 6.08 4.62
N LEU A 51 -23.33 5.66 3.81
CA LEU A 51 -22.96 4.26 3.70
C LEU A 51 -22.14 3.82 4.93
N ARG A 52 -22.69 2.89 5.72
CA ARG A 52 -22.10 2.43 7.00
C ARG A 52 -21.53 1.03 6.96
N VAL A 53 -21.84 0.28 5.91
CA VAL A 53 -21.34 -1.09 5.70
C VAL A 53 -20.90 -1.25 4.25
N PHE A 54 -19.95 -2.13 3.99
CA PHE A 54 -19.60 -2.46 2.61
C PHE A 54 -20.82 -3.04 1.89
N PRO A 55 -21.11 -2.61 0.65
CA PRO A 55 -22.27 -3.10 -0.10
C PRO A 55 -22.37 -4.63 -0.08
N ASN A 56 -23.58 -5.11 0.21
CA ASN A 56 -23.91 -6.54 0.27
C ASN A 56 -23.09 -7.37 1.28
N THR A 57 -22.55 -6.71 2.31
CA THR A 57 -21.84 -7.37 3.41
C THR A 57 -22.39 -6.91 4.76
N ASN A 58 -21.93 -7.53 5.85
CA ASN A 58 -22.18 -7.07 7.22
C ASN A 58 -20.95 -6.33 7.80
N GLU A 59 -19.92 -6.09 7.00
CA GLU A 59 -18.70 -5.45 7.46
C GLU A 59 -18.88 -3.94 7.53
N LYS A 60 -18.59 -3.37 8.70
CA LYS A 60 -18.72 -1.93 8.93
C LYS A 60 -17.63 -1.14 8.19
N ILE A 61 -18.01 0.02 7.70
CA ILE A 61 -17.13 1.04 7.15
C ILE A 61 -16.79 2.04 8.26
N PRO A 62 -15.53 2.45 8.42
CA PRO A 62 -15.18 3.62 9.25
C PRO A 62 -15.90 4.88 8.77
N ASP A 63 -16.16 5.82 9.67
CA ASP A 63 -16.84 7.09 9.34
C ASP A 63 -16.11 7.87 8.23
N VAL A 64 -14.79 7.82 8.23
CA VAL A 64 -13.94 8.30 7.13
C VAL A 64 -13.08 7.14 6.66
N LEU A 65 -13.23 6.78 5.40
CA LEU A 65 -12.38 5.78 4.74
C LEU A 65 -11.04 6.42 4.38
N THR A 66 -9.97 5.87 4.91
CA THR A 66 -8.58 6.25 4.59
C THR A 66 -7.81 5.04 4.06
N ARG A 67 -6.57 5.25 3.60
CA ARG A 67 -5.68 4.12 3.21
C ARG A 67 -5.43 3.13 4.35
N ASP A 68 -5.82 3.47 5.59
CA ASP A 68 -5.75 2.55 6.73
C ASP A 68 -6.63 1.30 6.57
N ILE A 69 -7.60 1.34 5.66
CA ILE A 69 -8.33 0.12 5.28
C ILE A 69 -7.38 -0.97 4.79
N GLY A 70 -6.23 -0.59 4.19
CA GLY A 70 -5.31 -1.52 3.52
C GLY A 70 -5.86 -2.08 2.21
N VAL A 71 -4.98 -2.67 1.40
CA VAL A 71 -5.32 -3.28 0.11
C VAL A 71 -4.50 -4.53 -0.13
N ASN A 72 -5.06 -5.53 -0.83
CA ASN A 72 -4.37 -6.79 -1.11
C ASN A 72 -3.73 -7.41 0.15
N LYS A 73 -4.49 -7.53 1.23
CA LYS A 73 -3.97 -7.80 2.57
C LYS A 73 -3.31 -9.17 2.69
N LEU A 74 -2.15 -9.16 3.34
CA LEU A 74 -1.41 -10.31 3.81
C LEU A 74 -1.43 -10.37 5.33
N TYR A 75 -1.78 -11.51 5.86
CA TYR A 75 -1.79 -11.75 7.30
C TYR A 75 -0.66 -12.71 7.66
N ASN A 76 0.35 -12.18 8.34
CA ASN A 76 1.46 -12.94 8.92
C ASN A 76 1.44 -12.77 10.44
N LEU A 77 0.31 -13.14 11.05
CA LEU A 77 0.02 -12.93 12.46
C LEU A 77 0.08 -14.24 13.24
N ASN A 78 0.79 -14.24 14.34
CA ASN A 78 0.77 -15.31 15.35
C ASN A 78 0.05 -14.87 16.63
N SER A 79 -0.23 -13.58 16.78
CA SER A 79 -0.98 -12.99 17.89
C SER A 79 -1.69 -11.70 17.47
N PHE A 80 -2.63 -11.22 18.30
CA PHE A 80 -3.26 -9.92 18.12
C PHE A 80 -2.54 -8.78 18.86
N LYS A 81 -1.36 -9.05 19.44
CA LYS A 81 -0.53 -8.05 20.11
C LYS A 81 0.59 -7.62 19.17
N ASN A 82 1.03 -6.36 19.31
CA ASN A 82 2.12 -5.78 18.53
C ASN A 82 1.95 -6.01 17.03
N VAL A 83 0.74 -5.74 16.51
CA VAL A 83 0.45 -5.85 15.08
C VAL A 83 0.88 -4.57 14.40
N SER A 84 1.88 -4.67 13.54
CA SER A 84 2.23 -3.63 12.57
C SER A 84 1.42 -3.81 11.29
N LYS A 85 1.09 -2.70 10.64
CA LYS A 85 0.42 -2.67 9.34
C LYS A 85 1.22 -1.78 8.40
N THR A 86 1.81 -2.37 7.39
CA THR A 86 2.67 -1.67 6.43
C THR A 86 2.24 -1.97 5.01
N THR A 87 2.13 -0.95 4.16
CA THR A 87 1.81 -1.13 2.75
C THR A 87 3.10 -1.07 1.93
N ILE A 88 3.39 -2.15 1.23
CA ILE A 88 4.56 -2.32 0.39
C ILE A 88 4.13 -2.26 -1.07
N TYR A 89 4.85 -1.51 -1.90
CA TYR A 89 4.59 -1.42 -3.33
C TYR A 89 5.51 -2.34 -4.10
N TYR A 90 4.97 -3.47 -4.53
CA TYR A 90 5.64 -4.43 -5.40
C TYR A 90 5.42 -4.08 -6.87
N ILE A 91 6.21 -4.69 -7.73
CA ILE A 91 6.19 -4.44 -9.16
C ILE A 91 5.43 -5.55 -9.87
N SER A 92 4.59 -5.18 -10.81
CA SER A 92 4.00 -6.06 -11.81
C SER A 92 4.29 -5.50 -13.19
N GLN A 93 4.86 -6.31 -14.06
CA GLN A 93 5.09 -5.93 -15.45
C GLN A 93 4.08 -6.61 -16.35
N LYS A 94 3.47 -5.82 -17.22
CA LYS A 94 2.60 -6.33 -18.28
C LYS A 94 2.96 -5.62 -19.58
N GLU A 95 3.47 -6.38 -20.53
CA GLU A 95 4.05 -5.83 -21.75
C GLU A 95 5.18 -4.84 -21.40
N ASP A 96 5.15 -3.63 -21.92
CA ASP A 96 6.15 -2.59 -21.65
C ASP A 96 5.74 -1.64 -20.49
N VAL A 97 4.68 -1.98 -19.75
CA VAL A 97 4.17 -1.13 -18.66
C VAL A 97 4.52 -1.73 -17.29
N THR A 98 5.14 -0.89 -16.45
CA THR A 98 5.44 -1.22 -15.06
C THR A 98 4.35 -0.66 -14.15
N TYR A 99 3.75 -1.53 -13.35
CA TYR A 99 2.75 -1.17 -12.35
C TYR A 99 3.33 -1.35 -10.95
N TYR A 100 3.04 -0.42 -10.06
CA TYR A 100 3.37 -0.52 -8.64
C TYR A 100 2.11 -0.92 -7.88
N ILE A 101 2.10 -2.15 -7.39
CA ILE A 101 0.93 -2.77 -6.77
C ILE A 101 1.08 -2.73 -5.25
N PRO A 102 0.21 -1.99 -4.55
CA PRO A 102 0.23 -1.94 -3.10
C PRO A 102 -0.26 -3.25 -2.49
N VAL A 103 0.47 -3.75 -1.50
CA VAL A 103 0.13 -4.91 -0.69
C VAL A 103 0.28 -4.52 0.77
N THR A 104 -0.80 -4.57 1.53
CA THR A 104 -0.77 -4.28 2.96
C THR A 104 -0.46 -5.55 3.75
N ILE A 105 0.63 -5.54 4.46
CA ILE A 105 1.10 -6.64 5.30
C ILE A 105 0.75 -6.33 6.74
N LEU A 106 0.10 -7.29 7.40
CA LEU A 106 -0.17 -7.27 8.83
C LEU A 106 0.70 -8.35 9.47
N GLU A 107 1.62 -7.96 10.33
CA GLU A 107 2.53 -8.88 10.99
C GLU A 107 2.81 -8.46 12.44
N ASN A 108 3.33 -9.38 13.25
CA ASN A 108 3.84 -9.04 14.56
C ASN A 108 5.30 -8.60 14.42
N SER A 109 5.53 -7.29 14.54
CA SER A 109 6.88 -6.70 14.45
C SER A 109 6.99 -5.51 15.40
N GLU A 110 8.16 -5.41 16.04
CA GLU A 110 8.57 -4.23 16.83
C GLU A 110 9.53 -3.32 16.05
N LYS A 111 9.85 -3.69 14.81
CA LYS A 111 10.70 -2.90 13.91
C LYS A 111 9.97 -1.66 13.44
N ASP A 112 10.71 -0.63 13.10
CA ASP A 112 10.13 0.56 12.50
C ASP A 112 9.69 0.32 11.05
N LYS A 113 8.90 1.26 10.53
CA LYS A 113 8.33 1.17 9.18
C LYS A 113 9.41 1.03 8.10
N ILE A 114 10.55 1.73 8.24
CA ILE A 114 11.61 1.73 7.23
C ILE A 114 12.25 0.33 7.14
N GLU A 115 12.58 -0.25 8.29
CA GLU A 115 13.15 -1.59 8.37
C GLU A 115 12.19 -2.64 7.78
N ILE A 116 10.90 -2.58 8.16
CA ILE A 116 9.87 -3.48 7.63
C ILE A 116 9.76 -3.36 6.11
N VAL A 117 9.71 -2.14 5.56
CA VAL A 117 9.65 -1.89 4.11
C VAL A 117 10.83 -2.51 3.40
N ILE A 118 12.05 -2.27 3.88
CA ILE A 118 13.26 -2.79 3.24
C ILE A 118 13.30 -4.32 3.31
N GLU A 119 12.94 -4.93 4.43
CA GLU A 119 12.91 -6.38 4.56
C GLU A 119 11.93 -7.04 3.60
N HIS A 120 10.72 -6.49 3.50
CA HIS A 120 9.73 -7.03 2.57
C HIS A 120 10.11 -6.84 1.10
N LEU A 121 10.73 -5.72 0.76
CA LEU A 121 11.21 -5.49 -0.61
C LEU A 121 12.40 -6.38 -1.01
N LYS A 122 13.08 -7.04 -0.06
CA LYS A 122 14.14 -8.03 -0.35
C LYS A 122 13.60 -9.38 -0.82
N THR A 123 12.29 -9.59 -0.72
CA THR A 123 11.61 -10.84 -1.09
C THR A 123 10.37 -10.57 -1.93
N ASN A 124 9.96 -11.56 -2.70
CA ASN A 124 8.68 -11.48 -3.41
C ASN A 124 7.55 -11.87 -2.45
N PRO A 125 6.37 -11.17 -2.50
CA PRO A 125 5.32 -11.34 -1.50
C PRO A 125 4.67 -12.72 -1.52
N TYR A 126 4.61 -13.36 -2.69
CA TYR A 126 3.98 -14.64 -2.90
C TYR A 126 4.63 -15.47 -4.00
N ALA A 127 4.81 -16.75 -3.75
CA ALA A 127 5.30 -17.71 -4.74
C ALA A 127 4.34 -17.93 -5.93
N LYS A 128 3.08 -17.49 -5.83
CA LYS A 128 2.03 -17.71 -6.83
C LYS A 128 1.50 -16.44 -7.50
N THR A 129 2.15 -15.31 -7.30
CA THR A 129 1.78 -14.05 -7.94
C THR A 129 2.84 -13.59 -8.92
N ASN A 130 2.45 -12.73 -9.87
CA ASN A 130 3.39 -12.07 -10.77
C ASN A 130 4.00 -10.80 -10.14
N LEU A 131 3.89 -10.65 -8.81
CA LEU A 131 4.48 -9.53 -8.09
C LEU A 131 5.94 -9.84 -7.79
N ILE A 132 6.80 -8.90 -8.14
CA ILE A 132 8.24 -8.99 -7.97
C ILE A 132 8.79 -7.78 -7.23
N SER A 133 9.95 -7.96 -6.63
CA SER A 133 10.79 -6.88 -6.15
C SER A 133 12.18 -7.02 -6.76
N TYR A 134 12.77 -5.90 -7.15
CA TYR A 134 14.13 -5.87 -7.69
C TYR A 134 15.17 -5.55 -6.62
N LEU A 135 14.77 -5.33 -5.37
CA LEU A 135 15.73 -5.18 -4.27
C LEU A 135 16.34 -6.56 -3.96
N LYS A 136 17.67 -6.66 -4.04
CA LYS A 136 18.35 -7.94 -3.82
C LYS A 136 18.24 -8.41 -2.39
N ALA A 137 18.09 -9.71 -2.18
CA ALA A 137 18.06 -10.32 -0.85
C ALA A 137 19.34 -10.06 -0.02
N SER A 138 20.49 -9.90 -0.69
CA SER A 138 21.78 -9.57 -0.07
C SER A 138 21.93 -8.09 0.31
N THR A 139 20.98 -7.23 -0.05
CA THR A 139 21.03 -5.81 0.29
C THR A 139 20.86 -5.61 1.79
N GLU A 140 21.72 -4.82 2.41
CA GLU A 140 21.63 -4.46 3.82
C GLU A 140 21.46 -2.94 3.94
N LEU A 141 20.46 -2.51 4.74
CA LEU A 141 20.30 -1.14 5.16
C LEU A 141 21.29 -0.87 6.30
N SER A 142 22.33 -0.07 6.04
CA SER A 142 23.39 0.21 7.00
C SER A 142 23.00 1.33 7.96
N HIS A 143 22.27 2.32 7.45
CA HIS A 143 21.83 3.49 8.22
C HIS A 143 20.69 4.18 7.51
N TYR A 144 19.81 4.84 8.25
CA TYR A 144 18.85 5.78 7.70
C TYR A 144 18.71 7.02 8.59
N GLU A 145 18.29 8.11 7.98
CA GLU A 145 18.03 9.38 8.65
C GLU A 145 16.78 10.02 8.03
N ILE A 146 15.98 10.65 8.88
CA ILE A 146 14.79 11.40 8.44
C ILE A 146 15.04 12.87 8.77
N LEU A 147 15.12 13.70 7.71
CA LEU A 147 15.24 15.14 7.83
C LEU A 147 14.02 15.78 7.16
N GLU A 148 13.20 16.44 7.97
CA GLU A 148 11.92 17.02 7.54
C GLU A 148 11.00 15.97 6.86
N GLN A 149 10.83 16.05 5.55
CA GLN A 149 10.03 15.14 4.73
C GLN A 149 10.89 14.23 3.82
N THR A 150 12.19 14.21 4.07
CA THR A 150 13.13 13.44 3.25
C THR A 150 13.74 12.31 4.07
N VAL A 151 13.71 11.11 3.51
CA VAL A 151 14.35 9.93 4.09
C VAL A 151 15.65 9.66 3.34
N TYR A 152 16.76 9.63 4.05
CA TYR A 152 18.08 9.26 3.54
C TYR A 152 18.34 7.81 3.91
N LEU A 153 18.61 6.96 2.92
CA LEU A 153 18.89 5.55 3.11
C LEU A 153 20.30 5.22 2.65
N SER A 154 21.09 4.63 3.53
CA SER A 154 22.44 4.15 3.24
C SER A 154 22.44 2.63 3.20
N PHE A 155 22.82 2.07 2.05
CA PHE A 155 22.87 0.64 1.86
C PHE A 155 24.33 0.15 1.75
N SER A 156 24.53 -1.13 2.04
CA SER A 156 25.79 -1.81 1.79
C SER A 156 26.15 -1.78 0.29
N PRO A 157 27.45 -1.87 -0.07
CA PRO A 157 27.87 -1.94 -1.47
C PRO A 157 27.23 -3.05 -2.28
N LEU A 158 26.72 -4.11 -1.63
CA LEU A 158 26.00 -5.22 -2.24
C LEU A 158 24.76 -4.80 -3.02
N LEU A 159 24.17 -3.63 -2.69
CA LEU A 159 23.08 -3.04 -3.47
C LEU A 159 23.48 -2.84 -4.94
N TYR A 160 24.73 -2.46 -5.19
CA TYR A 160 25.23 -2.13 -6.52
C TYR A 160 25.99 -3.28 -7.20
N GLU A 161 26.03 -4.46 -6.60
CA GLU A 161 26.73 -5.59 -7.18
C GLU A 161 26.17 -5.97 -8.55
N GLY A 162 26.96 -5.73 -9.60
CA GLY A 162 26.57 -5.97 -11.00
C GLY A 162 25.71 -4.87 -11.62
N ILE A 163 25.53 -3.71 -10.94
CA ILE A 163 24.76 -2.56 -11.45
C ILE A 163 25.53 -1.29 -11.05
N SER A 164 25.67 -0.33 -11.97
CA SER A 164 26.24 0.99 -11.63
C SER A 164 25.25 1.78 -10.74
N LYS A 165 25.78 2.76 -9.97
CA LYS A 165 24.91 3.64 -9.16
C LYS A 165 23.93 4.45 -10.04
N GLU A 166 24.37 4.82 -11.24
CA GLU A 166 23.58 5.56 -12.21
C GLU A 166 22.45 4.71 -12.78
N ASP A 167 22.71 3.40 -12.94
CA ASP A 167 21.77 2.43 -13.50
C ASP A 167 20.90 1.76 -12.42
N MET A 168 20.97 2.20 -11.16
CA MET A 168 20.06 1.71 -10.14
C MET A 168 18.64 1.92 -10.62
N LEU A 169 17.96 0.81 -10.86
CA LEU A 169 16.64 0.79 -11.48
C LEU A 169 15.72 1.80 -10.80
N GLU A 170 15.19 2.74 -11.55
CA GLU A 170 14.19 3.70 -11.05
C GLU A 170 13.05 2.98 -10.34
N THR A 171 12.67 1.79 -10.84
CA THR A 171 11.67 0.91 -10.25
C THR A 171 11.95 0.58 -8.79
N VAL A 172 13.22 0.35 -8.39
CA VAL A 172 13.59 0.10 -6.98
C VAL A 172 13.37 1.36 -6.16
N LYS A 173 13.82 2.51 -6.66
CA LYS A 173 13.63 3.82 -5.99
C LYS A 173 12.16 4.12 -5.80
N PHE A 174 11.32 3.94 -6.83
CA PHE A 174 9.89 4.16 -6.75
C PHE A 174 9.19 3.19 -5.78
N SER A 175 9.53 1.89 -5.81
CA SER A 175 8.97 0.93 -4.85
C SER A 175 9.25 1.33 -3.40
N ILE A 176 10.48 1.73 -3.09
CA ILE A 176 10.87 2.20 -1.75
C ILE A 176 10.10 3.50 -1.41
N ALA A 177 10.15 4.51 -2.29
CA ALA A 177 9.53 5.80 -2.04
C ALA A 177 8.02 5.70 -1.81
N LEU A 178 7.30 4.91 -2.65
CA LEU A 178 5.87 4.68 -2.50
C LEU A 178 5.53 3.92 -1.21
N SER A 179 6.38 2.98 -0.79
CA SER A 179 6.17 2.19 0.43
C SER A 179 6.43 2.99 1.70
N LEU A 180 7.27 4.03 1.63
CA LEU A 180 7.57 4.93 2.76
C LEU A 180 6.61 6.12 2.86
N LYS A 181 5.90 6.46 1.79
CA LYS A 181 4.84 7.49 1.76
C LYS A 181 3.68 7.11 2.70
#